data_57966a1cca9c356edb0db121db0ce81a
#
_entry.id   57966a1cca9c356edb0db121db0ce81a
#
_cell.length_a   1.000
_cell.length_b   1.000
_cell.length_c   1.000
_cell.angle_alpha   90.00
_cell.angle_beta   90.00
_cell.angle_gamma   90.00
#
_symmetry.space_group_name_H-M   'P 1'
#
loop_
_entity.id
_entity.type
_entity.pdbx_description
1 polymer ?
#
loop_
_entity_poly.entity_id
_entity_poly.type
_entity_poly.pdbx_seq_one_letter_code
_entity_poly.pdbx_strand_id
1 'polypeptide(L)'
;MSKISVKTSSAIDVENKYGAHNYHPLPVVLSKGEGINVWDVDGNKYFDFLSAYSAVNQGHCHPKIVSALIGQAEKLQLTSRAFYTDALGEYAEYITSLFGYDKVLPMNTGVEGCL
;
A
#
# COMPACT_ATOMS: atom_id res chain seq x y z
N MET A 1 -11.36 -26.20 13.70
CA MET A 1 -11.67 -24.92 13.02
C MET A 1 -12.15 -23.94 14.08
N SER A 2 -11.42 -22.86 14.34
CA SER A 2 -11.90 -21.81 15.26
C SER A 2 -13.15 -21.16 14.64
N LYS A 3 -14.17 -20.92 15.46
CA LYS A 3 -15.36 -20.20 15.01
C LYS A 3 -14.97 -18.80 14.58
N ILE A 4 -15.31 -18.42 13.35
CA ILE A 4 -15.17 -17.05 12.86
C ILE A 4 -16.01 -16.13 13.74
N SER A 5 -15.45 -15.00 14.18
CA SER A 5 -16.17 -14.06 15.04
C SER A 5 -17.31 -13.35 14.28
N VAL A 6 -18.23 -12.76 15.01
CA VAL A 6 -19.32 -11.96 14.44
C VAL A 6 -18.77 -10.73 13.70
N LYS A 7 -17.69 -10.11 14.20
CA LYS A 7 -17.06 -8.95 13.56
C LYS A 7 -16.42 -9.33 12.22
N THR A 8 -15.66 -10.42 12.22
CA THR A 8 -15.03 -10.95 10.99
C THR A 8 -16.09 -11.36 9.97
N SER A 9 -17.14 -12.12 10.40
CA SER A 9 -18.22 -12.52 9.51
C SER A 9 -18.94 -11.32 8.90
N SER A 10 -19.32 -10.33 9.70
CA SER A 10 -20.00 -9.13 9.22
C SER A 10 -19.18 -8.35 8.19
N ALA A 11 -17.87 -8.20 8.39
CA ALA A 11 -17.01 -7.51 7.44
C ALA A 11 -16.92 -8.27 6.11
N ILE A 12 -16.76 -9.60 6.16
CA ILE A 12 -16.73 -10.47 4.97
C ILE A 12 -18.07 -10.42 4.21
N ASP A 13 -19.19 -10.45 4.92
CA ASP A 13 -20.53 -10.40 4.31
C ASP A 13 -20.76 -9.08 3.57
N VAL A 14 -20.29 -7.96 4.12
CA VAL A 14 -20.37 -6.64 3.47
C VAL A 14 -19.52 -6.62 2.20
N GLU A 15 -18.28 -7.11 2.26
CA GLU A 15 -17.40 -7.17 1.08
C GLU A 15 -17.96 -8.11 0.02
N ASN A 16 -18.46 -9.29 0.40
CA ASN A 16 -19.09 -10.23 -0.51
C ASN A 16 -20.34 -9.66 -1.18
N LYS A 17 -21.10 -8.81 -0.49
CA LYS A 17 -22.31 -8.21 -1.03
C LYS A 17 -22.03 -7.12 -2.07
N TYR A 18 -20.99 -6.33 -1.87
CA TYR A 18 -20.73 -5.12 -2.67
C TYR A 18 -19.44 -5.18 -3.51
N GLY A 19 -18.53 -6.11 -3.21
CA GLY A 19 -17.28 -6.30 -3.95
C GLY A 19 -17.47 -7.12 -5.24
N ALA A 20 -16.54 -6.98 -6.16
CA ALA A 20 -16.60 -7.61 -7.49
C ALA A 20 -16.16 -9.11 -7.53
N HIS A 21 -15.82 -9.71 -6.40
CA HIS A 21 -15.36 -11.11 -6.27
C HIS A 21 -14.24 -11.52 -7.26
N ASN A 22 -13.36 -10.59 -7.57
CA ASN A 22 -12.21 -10.84 -8.45
C ASN A 22 -11.06 -11.59 -7.75
N TYR A 23 -11.21 -11.87 -6.46
CA TYR A 23 -10.27 -12.61 -5.62
C TYR A 23 -11.01 -13.50 -4.63
N HIS A 24 -10.31 -14.49 -4.06
CA HIS A 24 -10.84 -15.33 -2.97
C HIS A 24 -9.94 -15.23 -1.74
N PRO A 25 -10.15 -14.22 -0.88
CA PRO A 25 -9.29 -13.97 0.28
C PRO A 25 -9.41 -15.06 1.35
N LEU A 26 -8.37 -15.16 2.19
CA LEU A 26 -8.47 -15.93 3.43
C LEU A 26 -9.49 -15.28 4.38
N PRO A 27 -10.19 -16.06 5.21
CA PRO A 27 -11.22 -15.55 6.11
C PRO A 27 -10.63 -14.84 7.36
N VAL A 28 -9.75 -13.87 7.11
CA VAL A 28 -9.10 -13.02 8.12
C VAL A 28 -9.26 -11.57 7.70
N VAL A 29 -9.84 -10.75 8.55
CA VAL A 29 -10.06 -9.32 8.27
C VAL A 29 -9.02 -8.50 9.02
N LEU A 30 -7.96 -8.10 8.32
CA LEU A 30 -6.88 -7.28 8.89
C LEU A 30 -7.33 -5.83 9.08
N SER A 31 -6.97 -5.21 10.20
CA SER A 31 -7.38 -3.85 10.58
C SER A 31 -6.22 -2.94 11.01
N LYS A 32 -5.07 -3.50 11.37
CA LYS A 32 -3.90 -2.75 11.83
C LYS A 32 -2.63 -3.42 11.33
N GLY A 33 -1.60 -2.60 11.01
CA GLY A 33 -0.25 -3.07 10.72
C GLY A 33 0.81 -2.21 11.39
N GLU A 34 1.91 -2.82 11.86
CA GLU A 34 3.07 -2.14 12.43
C GLU A 34 4.33 -3.00 12.25
N GLY A 35 5.29 -2.51 11.49
CA GLY A 35 6.47 -3.27 11.13
C GLY A 35 6.11 -4.58 10.43
N ILE A 36 6.55 -5.71 10.97
CA ILE A 36 6.25 -7.06 10.46
C ILE A 36 4.94 -7.64 10.97
N ASN A 37 4.24 -6.93 11.86
CA ASN A 37 3.05 -7.44 12.53
C ASN A 37 1.79 -6.86 11.93
N VAL A 38 0.74 -7.69 11.86
CA VAL A 38 -0.61 -7.27 11.52
C VAL A 38 -1.60 -7.81 12.56
N TRP A 39 -2.73 -7.13 12.70
CA TRP A 39 -3.81 -7.53 13.60
C TRP A 39 -5.13 -7.57 12.85
N ASP A 40 -5.92 -8.58 13.15
CA ASP A 40 -7.29 -8.64 12.66
C ASP A 40 -8.26 -7.77 13.50
N VAL A 41 -9.52 -7.72 13.05
CA VAL A 41 -10.59 -6.96 13.73
C VAL A 41 -10.94 -7.50 15.11
N ASP A 42 -10.49 -8.70 15.44
CA ASP A 42 -10.68 -9.34 16.74
C ASP A 42 -9.48 -9.14 17.67
N GLY A 43 -8.42 -8.48 17.18
CA GLY A 43 -7.21 -8.18 17.94
C GLY A 43 -6.18 -9.31 17.95
N ASN A 44 -6.37 -10.37 17.18
CA ASN A 44 -5.37 -11.41 17.03
C ASN A 44 -4.18 -10.89 16.23
N LYS A 45 -2.98 -11.21 16.70
CA LYS A 45 -1.72 -10.78 16.09
C LYS A 45 -1.15 -11.85 15.17
N TYR A 46 -0.66 -11.44 14.01
CA TYR A 46 0.01 -12.30 13.03
C TYR A 46 1.33 -11.68 12.57
N PHE A 47 2.23 -12.50 12.05
CA PHE A 47 3.36 -12.03 11.26
C PHE A 47 2.96 -11.97 9.79
N ASP A 48 3.24 -10.86 9.12
CA ASP A 48 3.02 -10.72 7.69
C ASP A 48 4.25 -11.17 6.91
N PHE A 49 4.23 -12.42 6.46
CA PHE A 49 5.26 -12.97 5.57
C PHE A 49 4.99 -12.72 4.08
N LEU A 50 3.81 -12.21 3.73
CA LEU A 50 3.46 -11.93 2.35
C LEU A 50 3.87 -10.52 1.93
N SER A 51 3.77 -9.56 2.85
CA SER A 51 4.15 -8.13 2.66
C SER A 51 3.58 -7.51 1.38
N ALA A 52 2.32 -7.82 1.06
CA ALA A 52 1.67 -7.43 -0.20
C ALA A 52 2.55 -7.72 -1.43
N TYR A 53 3.06 -8.95 -1.53
CA TYR A 53 4.01 -9.39 -2.58
C TYR A 53 5.28 -8.53 -2.65
N SER A 54 5.86 -8.22 -1.49
CA SER A 54 7.05 -7.38 -1.27
C SER A 54 6.85 -5.87 -1.46
N ALA A 55 5.62 -5.40 -1.68
CA ALA A 55 5.35 -3.96 -1.75
C ALA A 55 5.53 -3.25 -0.40
N VAL A 56 5.36 -3.98 0.71
CA VAL A 56 5.51 -3.48 2.09
C VAL A 56 6.82 -3.97 2.72
N ASN A 57 7.90 -4.06 1.93
CA ASN A 57 9.20 -4.59 2.37
C ASN A 57 9.88 -3.74 3.46
N GLN A 58 9.48 -2.50 3.66
CA GLN A 58 9.94 -1.62 4.76
C GLN A 58 9.13 -1.80 6.04
N GLY A 59 8.15 -2.69 6.04
CA GLY A 59 7.19 -2.91 7.13
C GLY A 59 5.98 -1.97 7.07
N HIS A 60 4.91 -2.42 7.71
CA HIS A 60 3.67 -1.64 7.82
C HIS A 60 3.89 -0.37 8.62
N CYS A 61 3.29 0.73 8.15
CA CYS A 61 3.29 2.03 8.83
C CYS A 61 4.68 2.52 9.23
N HIS A 62 5.69 2.33 8.36
CA HIS A 62 7.05 2.78 8.64
C HIS A 62 7.07 4.29 8.93
N PRO A 63 7.57 4.76 10.09
CA PRO A 63 7.32 6.12 10.57
C PRO A 63 7.87 7.21 9.63
N LYS A 64 9.01 6.99 8.98
CA LYS A 64 9.57 7.94 8.01
C LYS A 64 8.71 8.04 6.75
N ILE A 65 8.17 6.91 6.27
CA ILE A 65 7.31 6.89 5.07
C ILE A 65 5.98 7.57 5.37
N VAL A 66 5.35 7.25 6.50
CA VAL A 66 4.09 7.87 6.94
C VAL A 66 4.26 9.37 7.14
N SER A 67 5.35 9.81 7.79
CA SER A 67 5.64 11.24 7.98
C SER A 67 5.82 11.98 6.65
N ALA A 68 6.55 11.40 5.70
CA ALA A 68 6.72 11.99 4.37
C ALA A 68 5.39 12.10 3.61
N LEU A 69 4.56 11.05 3.68
CA LEU A 69 3.23 11.06 3.07
C LEU A 69 2.33 12.16 3.65
N ILE A 70 2.27 12.28 4.98
CA ILE A 70 1.48 13.32 5.66
C ILE A 70 1.97 14.71 5.27
N GLY A 71 3.26 14.97 5.36
CA GLY A 71 3.84 16.28 5.03
C GLY A 71 3.59 16.68 3.56
N GLN A 72 3.65 15.74 2.62
CA GLN A 72 3.35 16.03 1.23
C GLN A 72 1.83 16.21 0.99
N ALA A 73 0.99 15.42 1.67
CA ALA A 73 -0.46 15.53 1.55
C ALA A 73 -1.00 16.88 2.07
N GLU A 74 -0.38 17.44 3.10
CA GLU A 74 -0.72 18.77 3.63
C GLU A 74 -0.23 19.92 2.72
N LYS A 75 0.82 19.69 1.92
CA LYS A 75 1.43 20.69 1.04
C LYS A 75 0.74 20.70 -0.34
N LEU A 76 0.75 19.56 -1.04
CA LEU A 76 0.22 19.43 -2.40
C LEU A 76 0.06 17.94 -2.76
N GLN A 77 -1.17 17.50 -3.00
CA GLN A 77 -1.49 16.08 -3.25
C GLN A 77 -1.36 15.71 -4.73
N LEU A 78 -1.93 16.53 -5.61
CA LEU A 78 -2.04 16.22 -7.04
C LEU A 78 -2.04 17.48 -7.88
N THR A 79 -1.34 17.47 -8.99
CA THR A 79 -1.46 18.47 -10.06
C THR A 79 -1.62 17.78 -11.42
N SER A 80 -2.14 18.52 -12.41
CA SER A 80 -2.05 18.09 -13.80
C SER A 80 -0.59 18.04 -14.26
N ARG A 81 -0.26 17.12 -15.17
CA ARG A 81 1.04 17.10 -15.87
C ARG A 81 1.28 18.30 -16.77
N ALA A 82 0.29 19.19 -16.90
CA ALA A 82 0.48 20.51 -17.51
C ALA A 82 1.40 21.43 -16.68
N PHE A 83 1.64 21.08 -15.41
CA PHE A 83 2.51 21.84 -14.52
C PHE A 83 3.69 20.99 -14.04
N TYR A 84 4.80 21.65 -13.73
CA TYR A 84 5.91 21.05 -13.00
C TYR A 84 5.62 21.01 -11.50
N THR A 85 6.24 20.08 -10.80
CA THR A 85 6.26 20.02 -9.34
C THR A 85 7.69 19.86 -8.83
N ASP A 86 7.98 20.39 -7.67
CA ASP A 86 9.27 20.23 -7.01
C ASP A 86 9.57 18.74 -6.71
N ALA A 87 8.61 18.03 -6.11
CA ALA A 87 8.78 16.64 -5.70
C ALA A 87 9.11 15.67 -6.86
N LEU A 88 8.53 15.87 -8.05
CA LEU A 88 8.80 14.98 -9.18
C LEU A 88 10.22 15.15 -9.73
N GLY A 89 10.74 16.38 -9.77
CA GLY A 89 12.12 16.66 -10.20
C GLY A 89 13.14 16.01 -9.27
N GLU A 90 12.99 16.20 -7.96
CA GLU A 90 13.84 15.61 -6.93
C GLU A 90 13.81 14.07 -6.98
N TYR A 91 12.63 13.49 -7.14
CA TYR A 91 12.47 12.04 -7.30
C TYR A 91 13.19 11.52 -8.54
N ALA A 92 13.03 12.18 -9.69
CA ALA A 92 13.62 11.77 -10.95
C ALA A 92 15.16 11.80 -10.89
N GLU A 93 15.74 12.87 -10.32
CA GLU A 93 17.18 13.00 -10.11
C GLU A 93 17.72 11.89 -9.20
N TYR A 94 17.04 11.64 -8.07
CA TYR A 94 17.44 10.61 -7.13
C TYR A 94 17.41 9.21 -7.75
N ILE A 95 16.33 8.84 -8.43
CA ILE A 95 16.17 7.48 -9.01
C ILE A 95 17.14 7.24 -10.17
N THR A 96 17.32 8.22 -11.05
CA THR A 96 18.27 8.08 -12.18
C THR A 96 19.70 7.97 -11.67
N SER A 97 20.08 8.75 -10.67
CA SER A 97 21.39 8.66 -10.02
C SER A 97 21.59 7.30 -9.33
N LEU A 98 20.57 6.78 -8.62
CA LEU A 98 20.66 5.52 -7.88
C LEU A 98 20.84 4.31 -8.81
N PHE A 99 20.13 4.27 -9.93
CA PHE A 99 20.13 3.14 -10.86
C PHE A 99 21.01 3.33 -12.09
N GLY A 100 21.58 4.51 -12.31
CA GLY A 100 22.46 4.79 -13.44
C GLY A 100 21.75 4.91 -14.79
N TYR A 101 20.47 5.32 -14.80
CA TYR A 101 19.71 5.59 -16.02
C TYR A 101 19.63 7.09 -16.32
N ASP A 102 19.49 7.45 -17.60
CA ASP A 102 19.39 8.85 -18.01
C ASP A 102 18.05 9.49 -17.65
N LYS A 103 16.96 8.73 -17.64
CA LYS A 103 15.60 9.22 -17.44
C LYS A 103 14.72 8.19 -16.75
N VAL A 104 13.66 8.66 -16.09
CA VAL A 104 12.63 7.84 -15.44
C VAL A 104 11.24 8.30 -15.86
N LEU A 105 10.35 7.36 -16.09
CA LEU A 105 8.93 7.60 -16.30
C LEU A 105 8.15 6.79 -15.23
N PRO A 106 7.61 7.43 -14.18
CA PRO A 106 6.74 6.73 -13.24
C PRO A 106 5.44 6.27 -13.91
N MET A 107 5.06 5.02 -13.65
CA MET A 107 3.85 4.40 -14.19
C MET A 107 2.96 3.92 -13.02
N ASN A 108 1.65 3.71 -13.28
CA ASN A 108 0.72 3.31 -12.22
C ASN A 108 0.78 1.81 -11.91
N THR A 109 1.14 0.99 -12.88
CA THR A 109 1.17 -0.47 -12.73
C THR A 109 2.41 -1.07 -13.37
N GLY A 110 2.84 -2.26 -12.91
CA GLY A 110 3.93 -2.99 -13.53
C GLY A 110 3.63 -3.41 -14.98
N VAL A 111 2.37 -3.63 -15.32
CA VAL A 111 1.95 -3.97 -16.71
C VAL A 111 2.22 -2.80 -17.64
N GLU A 112 1.86 -1.57 -17.26
CA GLU A 112 2.16 -0.36 -18.04
C GLU A 112 3.69 -0.16 -18.21
N GLY A 113 4.46 -0.51 -17.18
CA GLY A 113 5.93 -0.41 -17.25
C GLY A 113 6.60 -1.46 -18.15
N CYS A 114 5.87 -2.50 -18.59
CA CYS A 114 6.35 -3.55 -19.49
C CYS A 114 5.95 -3.32 -20.96
N LEU A 115 5.06 -2.35 -21.25
CA LEU A 115 4.60 -1.99 -22.59
C LEU A 115 5.47 -0.91 -23.22
#